data_3e82c9cb41debad8482ffc217586c874
#
_entry.id   3e82c9cb41debad8482ffc217586c874
#
_cell.length_a   1.000
_cell.length_b   1.000
_cell.length_c   1.000
_cell.angle_alpha   90.00
_cell.angle_beta   90.00
_cell.angle_gamma   90.00
#
_symmetry.space_group_name_H-M   'P 1'
#
loop_
_entity.id
_entity.type
_entity.pdbx_description
1 polymer ?
#
loop_
_entity_poly.entity_id
_entity_poly.type
_entity_poly.pdbx_seq_one_letter_code
_entity_poly.pdbx_strand_id
1 'polypeptide(L)'
;LGGKDNIDSWLDSMNKGEGSFKVDGVDRVFDFMDLLKENSGQNYMDSDAATGFYAFANQEAAMIFLSDAATISVGSVTQDLPLGFFAVPVSDNADDAEVVACATDAIVANVNGEHLDEALEVLDYIGDGGDWLKTVTNSYGGFMACMDIEAADEIVSKDYYKDLKSYMDAGKIRSTLWNQLPSGASDVLGDDVQGYFAGITDKDQTLDALDEGFKKLVEE
;
A
#
# COMPACT_ATOMS: atom_id res chain seq x y z
N LEU A 1 -12.59 -7.19 10.78
CA LEU A 1 -13.84 -7.45 10.05
C LEU A 1 -14.07 -8.96 9.74
N GLY A 2 -13.06 -9.81 9.85
CA GLY A 2 -13.21 -11.27 9.89
C GLY A 2 -13.66 -11.97 8.60
N GLY A 3 -13.43 -11.39 7.42
CA GLY A 3 -13.66 -12.05 6.14
C GLY A 3 -14.14 -11.12 5.04
N LYS A 4 -14.10 -11.59 3.79
CA LYS A 4 -14.40 -10.80 2.60
C LYS A 4 -15.83 -10.24 2.62
N ASP A 5 -16.82 -11.08 2.93
CA ASP A 5 -18.24 -10.68 2.92
C ASP A 5 -18.52 -9.56 3.95
N ASN A 6 -17.82 -9.57 5.09
CA ASN A 6 -17.93 -8.54 6.10
C ASN A 6 -17.25 -7.22 5.64
N ILE A 7 -16.14 -7.34 4.91
CA ILE A 7 -15.45 -6.17 4.33
C ILE A 7 -16.31 -5.51 3.28
N ASP A 8 -16.89 -6.29 2.36
CA ASP A 8 -17.75 -5.78 1.30
C ASP A 8 -18.98 -5.09 1.90
N SER A 9 -19.61 -5.70 2.92
CA SER A 9 -20.75 -5.11 3.63
C SER A 9 -20.36 -3.82 4.38
N TRP A 10 -19.17 -3.77 4.96
CA TRP A 10 -18.66 -2.58 5.63
C TRP A 10 -18.40 -1.47 4.63
N LEU A 11 -17.73 -1.76 3.50
CA LEU A 11 -17.51 -0.80 2.42
C LEU A 11 -18.81 -0.22 1.88
N ASP A 12 -19.80 -1.06 1.65
CA ASP A 12 -21.13 -0.62 1.21
C ASP A 12 -21.77 0.35 2.19
N SER A 13 -21.63 0.10 3.49
CA SER A 13 -22.15 0.99 4.53
C SER A 13 -21.37 2.31 4.61
N MET A 14 -20.04 2.25 4.51
CA MET A 14 -19.19 3.44 4.47
C MET A 14 -19.52 4.33 3.28
N ASN A 15 -19.65 3.75 2.09
CA ASN A 15 -19.99 4.47 0.85
C ASN A 15 -21.40 5.08 0.86
N LYS A 16 -22.26 4.66 1.78
CA LYS A 16 -23.60 5.26 2.01
C LYS A 16 -23.63 6.29 3.14
N GLY A 17 -22.52 6.51 3.83
CA GLY A 17 -22.46 7.35 5.03
C GLY A 17 -23.16 6.75 6.26
N GLU A 18 -23.44 5.44 6.23
CA GLU A 18 -24.12 4.69 7.31
C GLU A 18 -23.15 3.83 8.11
N GLY A 19 -21.90 3.73 7.67
CA GLY A 19 -20.86 2.90 8.27
C GLY A 19 -20.14 3.59 9.43
N SER A 20 -19.28 2.80 10.10
CA SER A 20 -18.42 3.30 11.16
C SER A 20 -17.07 2.59 11.13
N PHE A 21 -16.02 3.29 11.58
CA PHE A 21 -14.71 2.70 11.86
C PHE A 21 -14.67 1.96 13.21
N LYS A 22 -15.68 2.13 14.06
CA LYS A 22 -15.83 1.41 15.33
C LYS A 22 -16.31 -0.01 15.11
N VAL A 23 -15.44 -0.84 14.55
CA VAL A 23 -15.70 -2.24 14.20
C VAL A 23 -14.93 -3.20 15.08
N ASP A 24 -15.38 -4.44 15.18
CA ASP A 24 -14.67 -5.50 15.88
C ASP A 24 -13.24 -5.64 15.33
N GLY A 25 -12.26 -5.65 16.21
CA GLY A 25 -10.85 -5.78 15.85
C GLY A 25 -10.15 -4.46 15.53
N VAL A 26 -10.82 -3.30 15.55
CA VAL A 26 -10.18 -2.00 15.36
C VAL A 26 -9.08 -1.73 16.38
N ASP A 27 -9.20 -2.26 17.58
CA ASP A 27 -8.17 -2.15 18.63
C ASP A 27 -6.80 -2.62 18.14
N ARG A 28 -6.75 -3.70 17.33
CA ARG A 28 -5.49 -4.21 16.76
C ARG A 28 -4.81 -3.22 15.81
N VAL A 29 -5.57 -2.38 15.13
CA VAL A 29 -5.01 -1.32 14.27
C VAL A 29 -4.31 -0.28 15.14
N PHE A 30 -4.93 0.13 16.25
CA PHE A 30 -4.32 1.05 17.20
C PHE A 30 -3.12 0.43 17.93
N ASP A 31 -3.21 -0.84 18.36
CA ASP A 31 -2.08 -1.58 18.92
C ASP A 31 -0.89 -1.62 17.96
N PHE A 32 -1.15 -1.82 16.66
CA PHE A 32 -0.11 -1.78 15.64
C PHE A 32 0.47 -0.38 15.44
N MET A 33 -0.37 0.67 15.44
CA MET A 33 0.09 2.05 15.37
C MET A 33 0.95 2.41 16.59
N ASP A 34 0.57 1.99 17.79
CA ASP A 34 1.36 2.19 18.99
C ASP A 34 2.69 1.45 18.93
N LEU A 35 2.69 0.21 18.43
CA LEU A 35 3.92 -0.54 18.20
C LEU A 35 4.87 0.20 17.22
N LEU A 36 4.35 0.74 16.14
CA LEU A 36 5.13 1.55 15.20
C LEU A 36 5.70 2.78 15.90
N LYS A 37 4.87 3.50 16.66
CA LYS A 37 5.25 4.71 17.39
C LYS A 37 6.35 4.44 18.42
N GLU A 38 6.24 3.35 19.19
CA GLU A 38 7.20 2.93 20.19
C GLU A 38 8.57 2.54 19.60
N ASN A 39 8.57 2.00 18.38
CA ASN A 39 9.78 1.50 17.71
C ASN A 39 10.32 2.44 16.62
N SER A 40 9.67 3.57 16.39
CA SER A 40 10.16 4.62 15.51
C SER A 40 11.15 5.54 16.24
N GLY A 41 12.00 6.23 15.49
CA GLY A 41 12.93 7.21 16.05
C GLY A 41 12.21 8.37 16.73
N GLN A 42 12.94 9.15 17.55
CA GLN A 42 12.34 10.27 18.32
C GLN A 42 11.66 11.35 17.45
N ASN A 43 12.04 11.45 16.18
CA ASN A 43 11.54 12.46 15.26
C ASN A 43 10.61 11.86 14.19
N TYR A 44 9.91 10.77 14.50
CA TYR A 44 9.08 10.06 13.51
C TYR A 44 8.00 10.95 12.86
N MET A 45 7.49 11.95 13.56
CA MET A 45 6.51 12.89 13.02
C MET A 45 7.10 13.89 12.01
N ASP A 46 8.41 14.12 12.06
CA ASP A 46 9.13 14.99 11.12
C ASP A 46 9.74 14.21 9.94
N SER A 47 9.53 12.88 9.92
CA SER A 47 10.10 11.99 8.90
C SER A 47 9.12 11.82 7.75
N ASP A 48 9.62 11.98 6.54
CA ASP A 48 8.92 11.60 5.32
C ASP A 48 9.37 10.21 4.82
N ALA A 49 8.74 9.72 3.75
CA ALA A 49 9.07 8.43 3.17
C ALA A 49 10.56 8.36 2.74
N ALA A 50 11.12 9.44 2.20
CA ALA A 50 12.51 9.48 1.77
C ALA A 50 13.47 9.30 2.97
N THR A 51 13.22 9.99 4.07
CA THR A 51 13.96 9.85 5.32
C THR A 51 13.92 8.40 5.83
N GLY A 52 12.73 7.78 5.81
CA GLY A 52 12.57 6.37 6.19
C GLY A 52 13.39 5.42 5.30
N PHE A 53 13.37 5.62 3.99
CA PHE A 53 14.17 4.82 3.06
C PHE A 53 15.67 4.94 3.31
N TYR A 54 16.17 6.16 3.54
CA TYR A 54 17.59 6.39 3.83
C TYR A 54 18.01 5.73 5.15
N ALA A 55 17.20 5.86 6.20
CA ALA A 55 17.49 5.21 7.48
C ALA A 55 17.54 3.68 7.35
N PHE A 56 16.59 3.09 6.63
CA PHE A 56 16.58 1.65 6.38
C PHE A 56 17.76 1.21 5.51
N ALA A 57 18.04 1.90 4.41
CA ALA A 57 19.15 1.60 3.50
C ALA A 57 20.52 1.72 4.19
N ASN A 58 20.66 2.65 5.13
CA ASN A 58 21.86 2.83 5.97
C ASN A 58 21.90 1.89 7.18
N GLN A 59 20.96 0.94 7.30
CA GLN A 59 20.87 -0.02 8.38
C GLN A 59 20.69 0.62 9.78
N GLU A 60 20.07 1.79 9.83
CA GLU A 60 19.67 2.46 11.06
C GLU A 60 18.33 1.92 11.59
N ALA A 61 17.53 1.29 10.71
CA ALA A 61 16.32 0.56 11.04
C ALA A 61 16.40 -0.87 10.51
N ALA A 62 15.95 -1.84 11.30
CA ALA A 62 15.93 -3.25 10.91
C ALA A 62 14.74 -3.62 10.03
N MET A 63 13.66 -2.85 10.12
CA MET A 63 12.41 -3.07 9.37
C MET A 63 11.83 -1.74 8.93
N ILE A 64 11.11 -1.76 7.82
CA ILE A 64 10.33 -0.63 7.34
C ILE A 64 8.93 -1.12 6.94
N PHE A 65 7.89 -0.40 7.37
CA PHE A 65 6.52 -0.69 6.96
C PHE A 65 6.20 0.14 5.71
N LEU A 66 6.23 -0.53 4.55
CA LEU A 66 6.04 0.15 3.28
C LEU A 66 5.67 -0.85 2.18
N SER A 67 5.37 -0.33 0.96
CA SER A 67 5.17 -1.17 -0.22
C SER A 67 6.49 -1.75 -0.75
N ASP A 68 6.40 -2.76 -1.61
CA ASP A 68 7.52 -3.36 -2.34
C ASP A 68 8.31 -2.34 -3.18
N ALA A 69 7.68 -1.26 -3.62
CA ALA A 69 8.35 -0.14 -4.30
C ALA A 69 9.49 0.48 -3.46
N ALA A 70 9.50 0.26 -2.15
CA ALA A 70 10.62 0.64 -1.28
C ALA A 70 11.96 0.01 -1.74
N THR A 71 11.92 -1.18 -2.34
CA THR A 71 13.12 -1.86 -2.84
C THR A 71 13.87 -1.02 -3.88
N ILE A 72 13.17 -0.24 -4.69
CA ILE A 72 13.75 0.67 -5.67
C ILE A 72 14.49 1.81 -4.96
N SER A 73 13.81 2.44 -4.01
CA SER A 73 14.37 3.57 -3.26
C SER A 73 15.58 3.15 -2.43
N VAL A 74 15.50 1.99 -1.78
CA VAL A 74 16.62 1.39 -1.05
C VAL A 74 17.77 1.04 -2.01
N GLY A 75 17.46 0.42 -3.16
CA GLY A 75 18.45 0.07 -4.18
C GLY A 75 19.17 1.28 -4.79
N SER A 76 18.57 2.47 -4.77
CA SER A 76 19.23 3.69 -5.20
C SER A 76 20.30 4.18 -4.22
N VAL A 77 20.20 3.80 -2.94
CA VAL A 77 21.14 4.14 -1.88
C VAL A 77 22.22 3.07 -1.73
N THR A 78 21.80 1.79 -1.72
CA THR A 78 22.71 0.65 -1.60
C THR A 78 22.17 -0.54 -2.40
N GLN A 79 23.03 -1.10 -3.28
CA GLN A 79 22.62 -2.16 -4.22
C GLN A 79 22.68 -3.56 -3.60
N ASP A 80 23.46 -3.76 -2.55
CA ASP A 80 23.78 -5.08 -2.01
C ASP A 80 23.12 -5.38 -0.66
N LEU A 81 22.14 -4.58 -0.25
CA LEU A 81 21.42 -4.86 0.99
C LEU A 81 20.52 -6.10 0.81
N PRO A 82 20.73 -7.17 1.57
CA PRO A 82 19.83 -8.32 1.54
C PRO A 82 18.47 -7.91 2.15
N LEU A 83 17.44 -7.90 1.32
CA LEU A 83 16.08 -7.54 1.71
C LEU A 83 15.23 -8.81 1.76
N GLY A 84 14.47 -8.98 2.84
CA GLY A 84 13.37 -9.92 2.94
C GLY A 84 12.02 -9.17 2.93
N PHE A 85 10.94 -9.89 2.71
CA PHE A 85 9.59 -9.36 2.72
C PHE A 85 8.67 -10.26 3.54
N PHE A 86 7.78 -9.67 4.33
CA PHE A 86 6.71 -10.41 5.00
C PHE A 86 5.45 -9.57 5.12
N ALA A 87 4.30 -10.24 5.06
CA ALA A 87 3.02 -9.61 5.32
C ALA A 87 2.91 -9.26 6.81
N VAL A 88 2.31 -8.11 7.10
CA VAL A 88 2.07 -7.70 8.51
C VAL A 88 1.18 -8.74 9.19
N PRO A 89 1.60 -9.32 10.32
CA PRO A 89 0.79 -10.26 11.06
C PRO A 89 -0.40 -9.54 11.71
N VAL A 90 -1.59 -9.90 11.27
CA VAL A 90 -2.85 -9.31 11.79
C VAL A 90 -3.49 -10.13 12.90
N SER A 91 -2.99 -11.35 13.16
CA SER A 91 -3.44 -12.26 14.21
C SER A 91 -2.32 -13.23 14.61
N ASP A 92 -2.56 -14.07 15.62
CA ASP A 92 -1.65 -15.15 16.01
C ASP A 92 -1.68 -16.36 15.05
N ASN A 93 -2.58 -16.36 14.08
CA ASN A 93 -2.66 -17.39 13.06
C ASN A 93 -1.92 -16.94 11.79
N ALA A 94 -0.84 -17.63 11.43
CA ALA A 94 -0.05 -17.34 10.24
C ALA A 94 -0.85 -17.43 8.92
N ASP A 95 -1.98 -18.12 8.91
CA ASP A 95 -2.83 -18.21 7.72
C ASP A 95 -3.60 -16.92 7.44
N ASP A 96 -3.74 -16.03 8.42
CA ASP A 96 -4.38 -14.73 8.26
C ASP A 96 -3.43 -13.65 7.71
N ALA A 97 -2.13 -13.97 7.59
CA ALA A 97 -1.14 -13.05 7.02
C ALA A 97 -1.29 -13.01 5.49
N GLU A 98 -1.83 -11.91 4.99
CA GLU A 98 -2.04 -11.65 3.56
C GLU A 98 -1.33 -10.36 3.15
N VAL A 99 -0.82 -10.33 1.92
CA VAL A 99 -0.26 -9.13 1.31
C VAL A 99 -1.40 -8.31 0.71
N VAL A 100 -1.42 -7.02 1.01
CA VAL A 100 -2.33 -6.08 0.34
C VAL A 100 -1.68 -5.60 -0.95
N ALA A 101 -2.32 -5.84 -2.08
CA ALA A 101 -1.86 -5.43 -3.39
C ALA A 101 -2.85 -4.49 -4.09
N CYS A 102 -2.34 -3.56 -4.88
CA CYS A 102 -3.14 -2.67 -5.70
C CYS A 102 -2.44 -2.39 -7.04
N ALA A 103 -3.24 -2.07 -8.05
CA ALA A 103 -2.72 -1.39 -9.23
C ALA A 103 -2.61 0.10 -8.87
N THR A 104 -1.38 0.58 -8.67
CA THR A 104 -1.11 1.96 -8.25
C THR A 104 -1.03 2.92 -9.42
N ASP A 105 -0.57 2.43 -10.58
CA ASP A 105 -0.27 3.25 -11.73
C ASP A 105 -1.13 2.85 -12.93
N ALA A 106 -1.62 3.84 -13.66
CA ALA A 106 -2.34 3.66 -14.90
C ALA A 106 -1.91 4.71 -15.92
N ILE A 107 -1.75 4.30 -17.18
CA ILE A 107 -1.54 5.21 -18.29
C ILE A 107 -2.88 5.33 -19.01
N VAL A 108 -3.35 6.56 -19.21
CA VAL A 108 -4.66 6.84 -19.80
C VAL A 108 -4.53 7.79 -20.98
N ALA A 109 -5.36 7.59 -22.02
CA ALA A 109 -5.49 8.53 -23.13
C ALA A 109 -6.71 9.43 -22.90
N ASN A 110 -6.57 10.74 -23.19
CA ASN A 110 -7.68 11.66 -23.18
C ASN A 110 -8.54 11.46 -24.43
N VAL A 111 -9.74 10.92 -24.28
CA VAL A 111 -10.67 10.64 -25.39
C VAL A 111 -11.09 11.87 -26.21
N ASN A 112 -10.90 13.06 -25.65
CA ASN A 112 -11.17 14.34 -26.33
C ASN A 112 -9.87 15.03 -26.78
N GLY A 113 -8.71 14.35 -26.72
CA GLY A 113 -7.44 14.89 -27.16
C GLY A 113 -7.36 15.00 -28.67
N GLU A 114 -6.69 16.04 -29.18
CA GLU A 114 -6.50 16.27 -30.64
C GLU A 114 -5.70 15.15 -31.30
N HIS A 115 -4.84 14.45 -30.52
CA HIS A 115 -3.96 13.37 -30.98
C HIS A 115 -4.30 12.03 -30.30
N LEU A 116 -5.60 11.70 -30.24
CA LEU A 116 -6.04 10.47 -29.58
C LEU A 116 -5.50 9.21 -30.26
N ASP A 117 -5.50 9.18 -31.60
CA ASP A 117 -5.05 8.00 -32.34
C ASP A 117 -3.55 7.72 -32.08
N GLU A 118 -2.71 8.74 -32.08
CA GLU A 118 -1.29 8.61 -31.76
C GLU A 118 -1.06 8.23 -30.29
N ALA A 119 -1.90 8.73 -29.37
CA ALA A 119 -1.85 8.34 -27.97
C ALA A 119 -2.21 6.86 -27.77
N LEU A 120 -3.18 6.36 -28.52
CA LEU A 120 -3.55 4.94 -28.49
C LEU A 120 -2.44 4.05 -29.06
N GLU A 121 -1.75 4.46 -30.16
CA GLU A 121 -0.59 3.75 -30.68
C GLU A 121 0.53 3.65 -29.63
N VAL A 122 0.75 4.70 -28.83
CA VAL A 122 1.72 4.68 -27.73
C VAL A 122 1.28 3.72 -26.61
N LEU A 123 -0.01 3.71 -26.28
CA LEU A 123 -0.54 2.77 -25.27
C LEU A 123 -0.41 1.31 -25.73
N ASP A 124 -0.69 1.03 -27.00
CA ASP A 124 -0.53 -0.30 -27.58
C ASP A 124 0.95 -0.73 -27.54
N TYR A 125 1.87 0.17 -27.92
CA TYR A 125 3.31 -0.10 -27.82
C TYR A 125 3.77 -0.41 -26.39
N ILE A 126 3.23 0.32 -25.41
CA ILE A 126 3.51 0.09 -23.98
C ILE A 126 2.95 -1.26 -23.55
N GLY A 127 1.72 -1.60 -23.99
CA GLY A 127 1.00 -2.82 -23.62
C GLY A 127 1.51 -4.10 -24.26
N ASP A 128 2.23 -4.00 -25.39
CA ASP A 128 2.71 -5.16 -26.19
C ASP A 128 3.81 -5.99 -25.48
N GLY A 129 4.21 -5.66 -24.26
CA GLY A 129 5.18 -6.45 -23.51
C GLY A 129 6.62 -6.35 -24.01
N GLY A 130 6.94 -5.33 -24.79
CA GLY A 130 8.27 -5.09 -25.34
C GLY A 130 9.35 -4.72 -24.32
N ASP A 131 10.53 -4.35 -24.80
CA ASP A 131 11.71 -4.04 -23.98
C ASP A 131 11.46 -2.93 -22.96
N TRP A 132 10.57 -1.98 -23.30
CA TRP A 132 10.18 -0.92 -22.36
C TRP A 132 9.49 -1.49 -21.13
N LEU A 133 8.50 -2.35 -21.31
CA LEU A 133 7.73 -2.92 -20.20
C LEU A 133 8.58 -3.89 -19.35
N LYS A 134 9.52 -4.63 -19.96
CA LYS A 134 10.52 -5.43 -19.23
C LYS A 134 11.43 -4.55 -18.38
N THR A 135 11.88 -3.43 -18.93
CA THR A 135 12.71 -2.47 -18.20
C THR A 135 11.97 -1.90 -16.99
N VAL A 136 10.71 -1.51 -17.20
CA VAL A 136 9.87 -0.99 -16.11
C VAL A 136 9.60 -2.07 -15.06
N THR A 137 9.23 -3.30 -15.47
CA THR A 137 9.03 -4.44 -14.56
C THR A 137 10.25 -4.67 -13.66
N ASN A 138 11.43 -4.69 -14.25
CA ASN A 138 12.68 -4.87 -13.48
C ASN A 138 12.96 -3.67 -12.56
N SER A 139 12.65 -2.46 -13.00
CA SER A 139 12.81 -1.25 -12.20
C SER A 139 11.87 -1.22 -10.98
N TYR A 140 10.68 -1.82 -11.10
CA TYR A 140 9.69 -1.94 -10.02
C TYR A 140 9.79 -3.23 -9.21
N GLY A 141 10.97 -3.85 -9.17
CA GLY A 141 11.23 -5.01 -8.33
C GLY A 141 10.65 -6.33 -8.85
N GLY A 142 10.18 -6.36 -10.11
CA GLY A 142 9.78 -7.57 -10.80
C GLY A 142 8.28 -7.90 -10.80
N PHE A 143 7.45 -7.08 -10.14
CA PHE A 143 6.01 -7.30 -10.10
C PHE A 143 5.27 -6.19 -10.84
N MET A 144 4.58 -6.57 -11.90
CA MET A 144 3.73 -5.70 -12.70
C MET A 144 2.39 -6.38 -12.98
N ALA A 145 1.38 -5.57 -13.32
CA ALA A 145 0.05 -6.07 -13.66
C ALA A 145 0.00 -6.90 -14.96
N CYS A 146 1.03 -6.80 -15.79
CA CYS A 146 1.14 -7.56 -17.04
C CYS A 146 1.69 -8.97 -16.75
N MET A 147 0.83 -9.96 -16.87
CA MET A 147 1.09 -11.33 -16.42
C MET A 147 2.08 -12.12 -17.28
N ASP A 148 2.35 -11.69 -18.52
CA ASP A 148 3.21 -12.39 -19.47
C ASP A 148 4.67 -11.90 -19.45
N ILE A 149 5.03 -11.01 -18.51
CA ILE A 149 6.38 -10.47 -18.41
C ILE A 149 7.06 -11.07 -17.20
N GLU A 150 8.07 -11.88 -17.46
CA GLU A 150 8.94 -12.42 -16.44
C GLU A 150 9.98 -11.36 -16.03
N ALA A 151 10.19 -11.22 -14.71
CA ALA A 151 11.29 -10.43 -14.18
C ALA A 151 12.64 -11.04 -14.59
N ALA A 152 13.68 -10.22 -14.69
CA ALA A 152 15.02 -10.68 -14.98
C ALA A 152 15.53 -11.65 -13.89
N ASP A 153 16.37 -12.61 -14.27
CA ASP A 153 16.95 -13.62 -13.36
C ASP A 153 17.62 -12.98 -12.14
N GLU A 154 18.21 -11.80 -12.31
CA GLU A 154 18.81 -11.02 -11.24
C GLU A 154 17.77 -10.62 -10.18
N ILE A 155 16.57 -10.22 -10.58
CA ILE A 155 15.47 -9.87 -9.69
C ILE A 155 14.87 -11.11 -9.04
N VAL A 156 14.60 -12.15 -9.83
CA VAL A 156 14.02 -13.43 -9.36
C VAL A 156 14.90 -14.10 -8.32
N SER A 157 16.21 -13.87 -8.37
CA SER A 157 17.16 -14.42 -7.39
C SER A 157 17.10 -13.75 -6.02
N LYS A 158 16.54 -12.53 -5.92
CA LYS A 158 16.47 -11.76 -4.67
C LYS A 158 15.50 -12.40 -3.68
N ASP A 159 15.83 -12.33 -2.38
CA ASP A 159 15.01 -12.95 -1.34
C ASP A 159 13.65 -12.25 -1.20
N TYR A 160 13.59 -10.92 -1.23
CA TYR A 160 12.31 -10.20 -1.18
C TYR A 160 11.34 -10.63 -2.30
N TYR A 161 11.86 -10.90 -3.51
CA TYR A 161 11.05 -11.37 -4.63
C TYR A 161 10.46 -12.76 -4.36
N LYS A 162 11.28 -13.69 -3.87
CA LYS A 162 10.86 -15.05 -3.51
C LYS A 162 9.82 -15.02 -2.39
N ASP A 163 10.05 -14.18 -1.38
CA ASP A 163 9.13 -14.01 -0.26
C ASP A 163 7.78 -13.52 -0.74
N LEU A 164 7.72 -12.41 -1.50
CA LEU A 164 6.48 -11.85 -2.02
C LEU A 164 5.78 -12.84 -2.97
N LYS A 165 6.55 -13.48 -3.86
CA LYS A 165 6.02 -14.51 -4.76
C LYS A 165 5.39 -15.67 -4.00
N SER A 166 5.92 -16.06 -2.85
CA SER A 166 5.36 -17.14 -2.02
C SER A 166 3.94 -16.82 -1.55
N TYR A 167 3.64 -15.57 -1.19
CA TYR A 167 2.26 -15.14 -0.88
C TYR A 167 1.36 -15.19 -2.10
N MET A 168 1.86 -14.76 -3.25
CA MET A 168 1.10 -14.81 -4.51
C MET A 168 0.75 -16.24 -4.89
N ASP A 169 1.73 -17.15 -4.88
CA ASP A 169 1.55 -18.56 -5.23
C ASP A 169 0.61 -19.28 -4.24
N ALA A 170 0.58 -18.85 -2.98
CA ALA A 170 -0.32 -19.37 -1.97
C ALA A 170 -1.74 -18.75 -2.03
N GLY A 171 -1.99 -17.79 -2.93
CA GLY A 171 -3.26 -17.05 -3.00
C GLY A 171 -3.51 -16.12 -1.81
N LYS A 172 -2.46 -15.79 -1.05
CA LYS A 172 -2.49 -14.90 0.12
C LYS A 172 -2.32 -13.43 -0.29
N ILE A 173 -3.08 -13.00 -1.29
CA ILE A 173 -3.12 -11.63 -1.80
C ILE A 173 -4.52 -11.09 -1.66
N ARG A 174 -4.64 -9.90 -1.10
CA ARG A 174 -5.89 -9.17 -0.95
C ARG A 174 -5.82 -7.84 -1.69
N SER A 175 -6.87 -7.47 -2.38
CA SER A 175 -6.97 -6.13 -2.98
C SER A 175 -7.03 -5.06 -1.89
N THR A 176 -6.38 -3.93 -2.15
CA THR A 176 -6.52 -2.76 -1.29
C THR A 176 -7.96 -2.26 -1.26
N LEU A 177 -8.40 -1.75 -0.12
CA LEU A 177 -9.69 -1.07 0.02
C LEU A 177 -9.64 0.36 -0.53
N TRP A 178 -8.45 0.91 -0.73
CA TRP A 178 -8.23 2.30 -1.09
C TRP A 178 -8.99 2.76 -2.32
N ASN A 179 -8.99 1.92 -3.36
CA ASN A 179 -9.67 2.23 -4.62
C ASN A 179 -11.21 2.04 -4.56
N GLN A 180 -11.74 1.60 -3.44
CA GLN A 180 -13.16 1.33 -3.22
C GLN A 180 -13.80 2.36 -2.29
N LEU A 181 -12.98 3.26 -1.74
CA LEU A 181 -13.42 4.35 -0.88
C LEU A 181 -13.73 5.61 -1.71
N PRO A 182 -14.55 6.54 -1.21
CA PRO A 182 -14.85 7.79 -1.88
C PRO A 182 -13.60 8.63 -2.14
N SER A 183 -13.64 9.47 -3.17
CA SER A 183 -12.56 10.44 -3.43
C SER A 183 -12.43 11.38 -2.22
N GLY A 184 -11.20 11.66 -1.77
CA GLY A 184 -10.93 12.45 -0.57
C GLY A 184 -10.82 11.63 0.72
N ALA A 185 -11.14 10.33 0.70
CA ALA A 185 -10.99 9.46 1.87
C ALA A 185 -9.57 9.46 2.44
N SER A 186 -8.55 9.63 1.57
CA SER A 186 -7.16 9.72 1.99
C SER A 186 -6.89 10.89 2.92
N ASP A 187 -7.47 12.03 2.63
CA ASP A 187 -7.21 13.25 3.39
C ASP A 187 -7.85 13.15 4.77
N VAL A 188 -9.10 12.66 4.82
CA VAL A 188 -9.80 12.40 6.10
C VAL A 188 -9.02 11.41 6.97
N LEU A 189 -8.62 10.26 6.40
CA LEU A 189 -7.87 9.24 7.13
C LEU A 189 -6.49 9.76 7.56
N GLY A 190 -5.82 10.51 6.69
CA GLY A 190 -4.48 11.03 6.93
C GLY A 190 -4.44 11.99 8.10
N ASP A 191 -5.29 12.98 8.12
CA ASP A 191 -5.31 14.03 9.14
C ASP A 191 -5.66 13.47 10.53
N ASP A 192 -6.71 12.63 10.62
CA ASP A 192 -7.16 12.09 11.90
C ASP A 192 -6.18 11.07 12.48
N VAL A 193 -5.59 10.20 11.63
CA VAL A 193 -4.57 9.24 12.05
C VAL A 193 -3.28 9.95 12.46
N GLN A 194 -2.88 11.03 11.77
CA GLN A 194 -1.74 11.84 12.19
C GLN A 194 -1.98 12.48 13.57
N GLY A 195 -3.21 12.92 13.85
CA GLY A 195 -3.59 13.42 15.18
C GLY A 195 -3.34 12.40 16.29
N TYR A 196 -3.67 11.14 16.05
CA TYR A 196 -3.38 10.03 16.97
C TYR A 196 -1.87 9.80 17.14
N PHE A 197 -1.12 9.73 16.05
CA PHE A 197 0.34 9.57 16.11
C PHE A 197 1.01 10.71 16.86
N ALA A 198 0.54 11.94 16.70
CA ALA A 198 1.04 13.13 17.39
C ALA A 198 0.63 13.18 18.88
N GLY A 199 -0.27 12.29 19.32
CA GLY A 199 -0.80 12.30 20.69
C GLY A 199 -1.76 13.47 20.98
N ILE A 200 -2.34 14.06 19.93
CA ILE A 200 -3.33 15.15 20.02
C ILE A 200 -4.70 14.55 20.34
N THR A 201 -5.02 13.40 19.78
CA THR A 201 -6.26 12.66 19.99
C THR A 201 -5.97 11.29 20.60
N ASP A 202 -6.91 10.78 21.37
CA ASP A 202 -6.95 9.37 21.77
C ASP A 202 -7.70 8.52 20.72
N LYS A 203 -7.73 7.20 20.95
CA LYS A 203 -8.39 6.25 20.04
C LYS A 203 -9.85 6.60 19.78
N ASP A 204 -10.62 6.88 20.84
CA ASP A 204 -12.05 7.12 20.71
C ASP A 204 -12.32 8.43 19.96
N GLN A 205 -11.54 9.48 20.26
CA GLN A 205 -11.60 10.76 19.56
C GLN A 205 -11.24 10.61 18.08
N THR A 206 -10.22 9.82 17.77
CA THR A 206 -9.82 9.56 16.38
C THR A 206 -10.91 8.80 15.63
N LEU A 207 -11.50 7.77 16.22
CA LEU A 207 -12.60 7.02 15.60
C LEU A 207 -13.85 7.87 15.39
N ASP A 208 -14.19 8.75 16.35
CA ASP A 208 -15.31 9.71 16.20
C ASP A 208 -15.05 10.69 15.06
N ALA A 209 -13.83 11.22 14.95
CA ALA A 209 -13.44 12.16 13.89
C ALA A 209 -13.48 11.48 12.52
N LEU A 210 -12.95 10.26 12.40
CA LEU A 210 -13.02 9.45 11.17
C LEU A 210 -14.46 9.20 10.73
N ASP A 211 -15.36 8.82 11.63
CA ASP A 211 -16.78 8.59 11.32
C ASP A 211 -17.45 9.88 10.85
N GLU A 212 -17.19 11.02 11.51
CA GLU A 212 -17.74 12.32 11.14
C GLU A 212 -17.19 12.81 9.80
N GLY A 213 -15.87 12.71 9.58
CA GLY A 213 -15.20 13.12 8.35
C GLY A 213 -15.68 12.32 7.14
N PHE A 214 -15.78 10.99 7.29
CA PHE A 214 -16.28 10.11 6.23
C PHE A 214 -17.74 10.37 5.88
N LYS A 215 -18.58 10.59 6.89
CA LYS A 215 -19.99 10.92 6.66
C LYS A 215 -20.14 12.22 5.86
N LYS A 216 -19.38 13.25 6.20
CA LYS A 216 -19.38 14.52 5.44
C LYS A 216 -18.93 14.32 3.99
N LEU A 217 -17.87 13.52 3.79
CA LEU A 217 -17.32 13.22 2.47
C LEU A 217 -18.33 12.55 1.54
N VAL A 218 -19.22 11.72 2.07
CA VAL A 218 -20.24 11.01 1.27
C VAL A 218 -21.49 11.86 1.02
N GLU A 219 -21.76 12.85 1.88
CA GLU A 219 -22.88 13.78 1.75
C GLU A 219 -22.62 14.91 0.73
N GLU A 220 -21.36 15.17 0.33
CA GLU A 220 -20.93 16.16 -0.67
C GLU A 220 -20.99 15.59 -2.11
#